data_e1cb43d0db72875c3ae5f9f8c9502446
#
_entry.id   e1cb43d0db72875c3ae5f9f8c9502446
#
_cell.length_a   1.000
_cell.length_b   1.000
_cell.length_c   1.000
_cell.angle_alpha   90.00
_cell.angle_beta   90.00
_cell.angle_gamma   90.00
#
_symmetry.space_group_name_H-M   'P 1'
#
loop_
_entity.id
_entity.type
_entity.pdbx_description
1 polymer ?
#
loop_
_entity_poly.entity_id
_entity_poly.type
_entity_poly.pdbx_seq_one_letter_code
_entity_poly.pdbx_strand_id
1 'polypeptide(L)'
;MRNIRNFSIIAHVDHGKSTLADRIIQLCGGLQAREMEAQVLDSNPIERERGITIKAQSVSLPYVAKDGQTYHLNFIDTPGHVDFSYEVSRSLAACEGALLVVDAAQGVEAQSVANCYTAVEQGLEVVPVINKIDLPTADIERAKAEIEAVIGIDASDAVPVSAKTGLNVQDVLEAIVHRIPPPAPRDTDKLQALIIDSWFDNYLGVVSLVRVMQGEIKAGDKLQVMSTGRNHQVDNVGVFTPKRKVLPSLRAGEVGWVTASIKDVHGAPVGDTLTLAGDPAPKPLPGFQEMQPRVFAGLFPVDAEDYPDLREALDKLRLNDAALRFEPESSEAMGFGFRCGFLGMLHMEIVQERLEREYNLDLISTAPTVVYEVLKTDGSIINMDNPAKLPPVNQVEEIREPIIRANVLTPEEYIGNIIKLCEEKRGSQIGINYLGSQVQISYELPMAEVVLDFFDKLKSVSRGYASLDYHFVRFDAGPFVRVDVLINGDKVDALSLIVHRSHADRRGRELCEKMKDLIPRQMFDVAIQAAVGSQIIARTTVKAMRKNVLAKCYGGDVSRKKKLLEKQKEGKKRMKQVGRVEIPQEAFLAVLQMDNK
;
A
#
# COMPACT_ATOMS: atom_id res chain seq x y z
N MET A 1 7.13 12.42 32.93
CA MET A 1 7.73 12.53 31.60
C MET A 1 9.23 12.12 31.54
N ARG A 2 10.09 12.47 32.51
CA ARG A 2 11.55 12.19 32.38
C ARG A 2 11.93 10.73 32.07
N ASN A 3 11.16 9.78 32.56
CA ASN A 3 11.42 8.34 32.37
C ASN A 3 10.58 7.72 31.24
N ILE A 4 9.96 8.53 30.37
CA ILE A 4 9.23 8.05 29.19
C ILE A 4 10.16 8.14 27.98
N ARG A 5 10.13 7.11 27.13
CA ARG A 5 10.80 7.10 25.82
C ARG A 5 9.79 6.60 24.78
N ASN A 6 9.46 7.47 23.83
CA ASN A 6 8.60 7.12 22.72
C ASN A 6 9.45 6.99 21.47
N PHE A 7 9.45 5.82 20.88
CA PHE A 7 10.28 5.52 19.73
C PHE A 7 9.59 4.59 18.76
N SER A 8 10.06 4.63 17.54
CA SER A 8 9.66 3.73 16.47
C SER A 8 10.87 2.97 15.92
N ILE A 9 10.63 1.87 15.21
CA ILE A 9 11.67 1.17 14.45
C ILE A 9 11.42 1.41 12.98
N ILE A 10 12.39 2.02 12.30
CA ILE A 10 12.42 2.20 10.84
C ILE A 10 13.45 1.24 10.25
N ALA A 11 13.05 0.51 9.22
CA ALA A 11 13.88 -0.47 8.56
C ALA A 11 13.37 -0.73 7.15
N HIS A 12 14.25 -1.22 6.29
CA HIS A 12 13.81 -1.84 5.05
C HIS A 12 13.13 -3.19 5.32
N VAL A 13 12.32 -3.66 4.37
CA VAL A 13 11.72 -5.00 4.41
C VAL A 13 12.85 -6.04 4.58
N ASP A 14 12.63 -7.06 5.40
CA ASP A 14 13.59 -8.13 5.72
C ASP A 14 14.86 -7.74 6.50
N HIS A 15 15.06 -6.49 6.92
CA HIS A 15 16.18 -6.10 7.80
C HIS A 15 16.03 -6.59 9.25
N GLY A 16 14.90 -7.22 9.58
CA GLY A 16 14.67 -7.84 10.89
C GLY A 16 13.98 -6.95 11.92
N LYS A 17 13.19 -5.97 11.47
CA LYS A 17 12.40 -5.06 12.30
C LYS A 17 11.52 -5.82 13.31
N SER A 18 10.61 -6.68 12.84
CA SER A 18 9.68 -7.44 13.70
C SER A 18 10.41 -8.40 14.65
N THR A 19 11.52 -9.00 14.19
CA THR A 19 12.35 -9.86 15.06
C THR A 19 13.02 -9.06 16.20
N LEU A 20 13.48 -7.84 15.92
CA LEU A 20 14.05 -6.96 16.95
C LEU A 20 12.97 -6.50 17.93
N ALA A 21 11.79 -6.15 17.43
CA ALA A 21 10.63 -5.79 18.23
C ALA A 21 10.24 -6.92 19.21
N ASP A 22 10.16 -8.16 18.73
CA ASP A 22 9.88 -9.35 19.57
C ASP A 22 10.92 -9.51 20.69
N ARG A 23 12.20 -9.28 20.39
CA ARG A 23 13.26 -9.37 21.42
C ARG A 23 13.18 -8.26 22.47
N ILE A 24 12.85 -7.04 22.05
CA ILE A 24 12.59 -5.91 22.96
C ILE A 24 11.44 -6.25 23.90
N ILE A 25 10.32 -6.73 23.37
CA ILE A 25 9.14 -7.14 24.14
C ILE A 25 9.50 -8.25 25.14
N GLN A 26 10.26 -9.24 24.70
CA GLN A 26 10.70 -10.36 25.53
C GLN A 26 11.59 -9.90 26.71
N LEU A 27 12.60 -9.06 26.42
CA LEU A 27 13.53 -8.57 27.44
C LEU A 27 12.86 -7.65 28.46
N CYS A 28 11.88 -6.86 28.04
CA CYS A 28 11.08 -6.02 28.94
C CYS A 28 9.97 -6.79 29.69
N GLY A 29 9.84 -8.10 29.49
CA GLY A 29 8.87 -8.93 30.20
C GLY A 29 7.42 -8.70 29.77
N GLY A 30 7.19 -8.18 28.55
CA GLY A 30 5.85 -7.92 28.01
C GLY A 30 5.03 -9.19 27.81
N LEU A 31 5.71 -10.32 27.52
CA LEU A 31 5.10 -11.65 27.39
C LEU A 31 5.97 -12.71 28.07
N GLN A 32 5.35 -13.76 28.59
CA GLN A 32 6.08 -14.92 29.10
C GLN A 32 6.66 -15.73 27.93
N ALA A 33 7.81 -16.39 28.14
CA ALA A 33 8.48 -17.17 27.10
C ALA A 33 7.58 -18.20 26.38
N ARG A 34 6.59 -18.77 27.10
CA ARG A 34 5.60 -19.70 26.54
C ARG A 34 4.50 -19.05 25.71
N GLU A 35 4.33 -17.73 25.81
CA GLU A 35 3.33 -16.93 25.07
C GLU A 35 3.95 -16.20 23.87
N MET A 36 5.28 -16.30 23.72
CA MET A 36 6.00 -15.70 22.60
C MET A 36 5.77 -16.54 21.35
N GLU A 37 5.00 -15.99 20.42
CA GLU A 37 4.95 -16.41 19.02
C GLU A 37 5.91 -15.55 18.21
N ALA A 38 6.28 -15.98 17.02
CA ALA A 38 7.03 -15.13 16.11
C ALA A 38 6.14 -13.99 15.62
N GLN A 39 6.72 -12.78 15.51
CA GLN A 39 6.02 -11.58 15.05
C GLN A 39 4.77 -11.26 15.90
N VAL A 40 4.98 -11.11 17.20
CA VAL A 40 3.91 -10.86 18.19
C VAL A 40 3.07 -9.63 17.85
N LEU A 41 3.68 -8.61 17.24
CA LEU A 41 3.00 -7.37 16.84
C LEU A 41 2.28 -7.51 15.50
N ASP A 42 2.73 -8.39 14.61
CA ASP A 42 2.06 -8.64 13.35
C ASP A 42 0.80 -9.50 13.63
N SER A 43 -0.26 -8.86 14.09
CA SER A 43 -1.49 -9.54 14.56
C SER A 43 -2.35 -10.08 13.43
N ASN A 44 -2.22 -9.53 12.22
CA ASN A 44 -2.96 -9.95 11.05
C ASN A 44 -2.26 -11.14 10.36
N PRO A 45 -2.98 -12.24 10.03
CA PRO A 45 -2.42 -13.36 9.27
C PRO A 45 -1.72 -12.93 7.96
N ILE A 46 -2.23 -11.90 7.28
CA ILE A 46 -1.65 -11.36 6.04
C ILE A 46 -0.25 -10.77 6.30
N GLU A 47 -0.06 -10.06 7.42
CA GLU A 47 1.25 -9.52 7.82
C GLU A 47 2.27 -10.63 8.00
N ARG A 48 1.88 -11.70 8.73
CA ARG A 48 2.75 -12.85 9.00
C ARG A 48 3.10 -13.64 7.74
N GLU A 49 2.13 -13.87 6.85
CA GLU A 49 2.33 -14.63 5.61
C GLU A 49 3.22 -13.87 4.62
N ARG A 50 3.04 -12.55 4.53
CA ARG A 50 3.82 -11.69 3.62
C ARG A 50 5.14 -11.21 4.23
N GLY A 51 5.35 -11.39 5.54
CA GLY A 51 6.54 -10.92 6.25
C GLY A 51 6.67 -9.40 6.31
N ILE A 52 5.57 -8.66 6.23
CA ILE A 52 5.53 -7.19 6.24
C ILE A 52 4.59 -6.68 7.32
N THR A 53 4.94 -5.58 7.97
CA THR A 53 4.01 -4.84 8.82
C THR A 53 3.14 -3.95 7.93
N ILE A 54 1.82 -4.06 8.08
CA ILE A 54 0.84 -3.28 7.33
C ILE A 54 0.36 -2.11 8.17
N LYS A 55 0.07 -2.38 9.45
CA LYS A 55 -0.52 -1.40 10.36
C LYS A 55 0.38 -1.12 11.54
N ALA A 56 0.51 0.16 11.89
CA ALA A 56 1.24 0.56 13.09
C ALA A 56 0.60 0.00 14.36
N GLN A 57 1.40 -0.62 15.21
CA GLN A 57 0.97 -1.10 16.53
C GLN A 57 1.82 -0.45 17.63
N SER A 58 1.22 -0.20 18.78
CA SER A 58 1.92 0.39 19.91
C SER A 58 2.00 -0.57 21.09
N VAL A 59 3.14 -0.57 21.77
CA VAL A 59 3.33 -1.34 23.00
C VAL A 59 4.01 -0.47 24.04
N SER A 60 3.51 -0.50 25.27
CA SER A 60 4.09 0.19 26.43
C SER A 60 4.74 -0.83 27.36
N LEU A 61 6.03 -0.71 27.56
CA LEU A 61 6.86 -1.68 28.29
C LEU A 61 7.63 -1.00 29.42
N PRO A 62 7.61 -1.55 30.65
CA PRO A 62 8.54 -1.11 31.70
C PRO A 62 9.91 -1.74 31.45
N TYR A 63 10.96 -0.94 31.56
CA TYR A 63 12.35 -1.40 31.47
C TYR A 63 13.16 -0.86 32.64
N VAL A 64 13.88 -1.73 33.35
CA VAL A 64 14.84 -1.33 34.37
C VAL A 64 16.21 -1.23 33.74
N ALA A 65 16.70 0.00 33.58
CA ALA A 65 17.98 0.28 32.95
C ALA A 65 19.16 0.00 33.87
N LYS A 66 20.39 0.00 33.31
CA LYS A 66 21.64 -0.21 34.08
C LYS A 66 21.87 0.86 35.15
N ASP A 67 21.24 2.05 35.04
CA ASP A 67 21.28 3.10 36.05
C ASP A 67 20.36 2.83 37.27
N GLY A 68 19.62 1.70 37.25
CA GLY A 68 18.69 1.29 38.30
C GLY A 68 17.34 1.99 38.27
N GLN A 69 17.07 2.86 37.31
CA GLN A 69 15.78 3.51 37.15
C GLN A 69 14.86 2.69 36.25
N THR A 70 13.55 2.81 36.51
CA THR A 70 12.54 2.23 35.63
C THR A 70 12.08 3.25 34.62
N TYR A 71 12.20 2.88 33.35
CA TYR A 71 11.71 3.65 32.21
C TYR A 71 10.45 3.03 31.62
N HIS A 72 9.59 3.88 31.07
CA HIS A 72 8.42 3.47 30.30
C HIS A 72 8.73 3.65 28.81
N LEU A 73 8.90 2.53 28.12
CA LEU A 73 9.24 2.48 26.71
C LEU A 73 7.94 2.34 25.92
N ASN A 74 7.52 3.39 25.23
CA ASN A 74 6.41 3.32 24.29
C ASN A 74 6.99 3.09 22.90
N PHE A 75 6.85 1.89 22.42
CA PHE A 75 7.30 1.45 21.12
C PHE A 75 6.14 1.48 20.14
N ILE A 76 6.32 2.12 18.98
CA ILE A 76 5.35 2.14 17.88
C ILE A 76 6.00 1.44 16.70
N ASP A 77 5.47 0.28 16.34
CA ASP A 77 5.91 -0.47 15.17
C ASP A 77 5.38 0.18 13.88
N THR A 78 6.23 0.32 12.86
CA THR A 78 5.90 1.01 11.61
C THR A 78 6.05 0.09 10.41
N PRO A 79 5.20 0.25 9.37
CA PRO A 79 5.43 -0.41 8.10
C PRO A 79 6.79 -0.04 7.49
N GLY A 80 7.36 -0.95 6.69
CA GLY A 80 8.62 -0.69 5.98
C GLY A 80 8.44 -0.31 4.51
N HIS A 81 7.27 -0.54 3.91
CA HIS A 81 7.05 -0.39 2.48
C HIS A 81 6.61 1.04 2.10
N VAL A 82 7.02 1.49 0.90
CA VAL A 82 6.74 2.85 0.39
C VAL A 82 5.24 3.19 0.32
N ASP A 83 4.38 2.23 -0.01
CA ASP A 83 2.93 2.43 -0.08
C ASP A 83 2.33 2.83 1.28
N PHE A 84 3.02 2.53 2.38
CA PHE A 84 2.60 2.86 3.75
C PHE A 84 3.41 4.00 4.37
N SER A 85 4.10 4.82 3.57
CA SER A 85 4.92 5.94 4.07
C SER A 85 4.13 6.92 4.95
N TYR A 86 2.82 7.06 4.72
CA TYR A 86 1.95 7.88 5.57
C TYR A 86 1.76 7.30 6.99
N GLU A 87 1.68 5.98 7.12
CA GLU A 87 1.63 5.29 8.42
C GLU A 87 2.93 5.51 9.20
N VAL A 88 4.08 5.45 8.48
CA VAL A 88 5.39 5.76 9.04
C VAL A 88 5.42 7.19 9.57
N SER A 89 5.02 8.17 8.76
CA SER A 89 5.00 9.59 9.14
C SER A 89 4.13 9.86 10.38
N ARG A 90 2.96 9.22 10.48
CA ARG A 90 2.05 9.35 11.64
C ARG A 90 2.65 8.73 12.90
N SER A 91 3.24 7.55 12.78
CA SER A 91 3.88 6.87 13.90
C SER A 91 5.07 7.65 14.43
N LEU A 92 5.90 8.19 13.54
CA LEU A 92 7.02 9.05 13.89
C LEU A 92 6.56 10.33 14.60
N ALA A 93 5.47 10.96 14.19
CA ALA A 93 4.91 12.15 14.85
C ALA A 93 4.51 11.92 16.33
N ALA A 94 4.37 10.67 16.74
CA ALA A 94 4.10 10.29 18.12
C ALA A 94 5.36 9.98 18.93
N CYS A 95 6.55 10.07 18.32
CA CYS A 95 7.82 9.66 18.90
C CYS A 95 8.77 10.84 19.12
N GLU A 96 9.76 10.66 19.99
CA GLU A 96 10.92 11.54 20.16
C GLU A 96 12.17 10.95 19.50
N GLY A 97 12.14 9.65 19.13
CA GLY A 97 13.26 9.02 18.45
C GLY A 97 12.87 7.85 17.60
N ALA A 98 13.81 7.40 16.78
CA ALA A 98 13.66 6.24 15.90
C ALA A 98 14.91 5.36 15.93
N LEU A 99 14.73 4.03 15.94
CA LEU A 99 15.80 3.08 15.68
C LEU A 99 15.89 2.85 14.18
N LEU A 100 17.03 3.19 13.57
CA LEU A 100 17.31 2.86 12.18
C LEU A 100 18.00 1.50 12.12
N VAL A 101 17.25 0.47 11.70
CA VAL A 101 17.78 -0.90 11.61
C VAL A 101 18.29 -1.19 10.21
N VAL A 102 19.57 -1.50 10.09
CA VAL A 102 20.27 -1.84 8.85
C VAL A 102 20.82 -3.26 8.94
N ASP A 103 20.64 -4.05 7.89
CA ASP A 103 21.20 -5.39 7.79
C ASP A 103 22.72 -5.31 7.52
N ALA A 104 23.54 -5.95 8.36
CA ALA A 104 25.00 -5.97 8.23
C ALA A 104 25.51 -6.60 6.93
N ALA A 105 24.70 -7.47 6.28
CA ALA A 105 25.06 -8.13 5.04
C ALA A 105 24.56 -7.38 3.79
N GLN A 106 23.38 -6.78 3.85
CA GLN A 106 22.77 -6.07 2.71
C GLN A 106 23.20 -4.59 2.67
N GLY A 107 23.36 -3.95 3.83
CA GLY A 107 23.68 -2.53 3.93
C GLY A 107 22.45 -1.63 3.89
N VAL A 108 22.64 -0.36 3.47
CA VAL A 108 21.59 0.65 3.40
C VAL A 108 20.74 0.48 2.14
N GLU A 109 19.43 0.57 2.28
CA GLU A 109 18.47 0.51 1.16
C GLU A 109 17.56 1.74 1.11
N ALA A 110 16.91 1.99 -0.05
CA ALA A 110 16.19 3.23 -0.34
C ALA A 110 15.10 3.58 0.68
N GLN A 111 14.36 2.59 1.18
CA GLN A 111 13.31 2.81 2.18
C GLN A 111 13.88 3.21 3.54
N SER A 112 15.06 2.68 3.93
CA SER A 112 15.78 3.12 5.13
C SER A 112 16.16 4.58 5.04
N VAL A 113 16.61 5.03 3.86
CA VAL A 113 16.97 6.43 3.58
C VAL A 113 15.74 7.33 3.68
N ALA A 114 14.68 7.00 2.95
CA ALA A 114 13.45 7.80 2.92
C ALA A 114 12.80 7.95 4.31
N ASN A 115 12.69 6.83 5.04
CA ASN A 115 12.10 6.84 6.38
C ASN A 115 12.99 7.58 7.40
N CYS A 116 14.32 7.49 7.26
CA CYS A 116 15.25 8.23 8.10
C CYS A 116 15.13 9.75 7.86
N TYR A 117 15.06 10.20 6.61
CA TYR A 117 14.82 11.61 6.31
C TYR A 117 13.50 12.10 6.89
N THR A 118 12.42 11.32 6.79
CA THR A 118 11.14 11.66 7.42
C THR A 118 11.27 11.82 8.93
N ALA A 119 12.06 10.96 9.60
CA ALA A 119 12.32 11.07 11.03
C ALA A 119 13.12 12.34 11.38
N VAL A 120 14.18 12.62 10.61
CA VAL A 120 15.04 13.82 10.82
C VAL A 120 14.26 15.11 10.55
N GLU A 121 13.43 15.17 9.50
CA GLU A 121 12.57 16.33 9.19
C GLU A 121 11.57 16.62 10.31
N GLN A 122 11.10 15.59 11.01
CA GLN A 122 10.23 15.74 12.18
C GLN A 122 11.01 16.04 13.48
N GLY A 123 12.34 16.14 13.42
CA GLY A 123 13.20 16.48 14.54
C GLY A 123 13.42 15.33 15.54
N LEU A 124 13.28 14.07 15.10
CA LEU A 124 13.52 12.90 15.93
C LEU A 124 15.02 12.60 16.06
N GLU A 125 15.42 12.09 17.22
CA GLU A 125 16.73 11.48 17.40
C GLU A 125 16.78 10.11 16.73
N VAL A 126 17.74 9.89 15.84
CA VAL A 126 17.89 8.61 15.13
C VAL A 126 19.04 7.82 15.72
N VAL A 127 18.76 6.60 16.16
CA VAL A 127 19.75 5.67 16.74
C VAL A 127 20.01 4.54 15.73
N PRO A 128 21.20 4.49 15.09
CA PRO A 128 21.56 3.42 14.18
C PRO A 128 21.76 2.08 14.91
N VAL A 129 21.17 1.01 14.36
CA VAL A 129 21.28 -0.37 14.83
C VAL A 129 21.67 -1.26 13.65
N ILE A 130 22.79 -1.96 13.75
CA ILE A 130 23.27 -2.87 12.70
C ILE A 130 22.89 -4.29 13.09
N ASN A 131 21.92 -4.86 12.36
CA ASN A 131 21.34 -6.17 12.67
C ASN A 131 21.97 -7.30 11.83
N LYS A 132 21.69 -8.53 12.23
CA LYS A 132 22.12 -9.78 11.58
C LYS A 132 23.64 -9.99 11.60
N ILE A 133 24.31 -9.52 12.65
CA ILE A 133 25.76 -9.71 12.81
C ILE A 133 26.18 -11.18 12.99
N ASP A 134 25.20 -12.09 13.15
CA ASP A 134 25.40 -13.53 13.20
C ASP A 134 25.62 -14.18 11.82
N LEU A 135 25.37 -13.46 10.74
CA LEU A 135 25.56 -13.96 9.37
C LEU A 135 27.04 -13.98 9.00
N PRO A 136 27.52 -15.02 8.27
CA PRO A 136 28.90 -15.08 7.80
C PRO A 136 29.30 -13.94 6.86
N THR A 137 28.33 -13.34 6.18
CA THR A 137 28.50 -12.21 5.24
C THR A 137 28.34 -10.84 5.89
N ALA A 138 28.16 -10.79 7.21
CA ALA A 138 27.97 -9.53 7.93
C ALA A 138 29.26 -8.70 7.93
N ASP A 139 29.14 -7.42 7.57
CA ASP A 139 30.23 -6.44 7.59
C ASP A 139 29.76 -5.15 8.29
N ILE A 140 30.08 -5.06 9.56
CA ILE A 140 29.62 -3.96 10.44
C ILE A 140 30.23 -2.63 10.00
N GLU A 141 31.53 -2.62 9.69
CA GLU A 141 32.24 -1.36 9.35
C GLU A 141 31.79 -0.82 8.00
N ARG A 142 31.51 -1.71 7.03
CA ARG A 142 30.88 -1.32 5.76
C ARG A 142 29.50 -0.72 5.99
N ALA A 143 28.64 -1.37 6.80
CA ALA A 143 27.31 -0.88 7.08
C ALA A 143 27.32 0.50 7.77
N LYS A 144 28.26 0.75 8.71
CA LYS A 144 28.48 2.08 9.31
C LYS A 144 28.84 3.12 8.25
N ALA A 145 29.85 2.81 7.44
CA ALA A 145 30.29 3.72 6.37
C ALA A 145 29.18 4.04 5.35
N GLU A 146 28.33 3.06 5.04
CA GLU A 146 27.16 3.28 4.17
C GLU A 146 26.12 4.19 4.84
N ILE A 147 25.82 4.00 6.13
CA ILE A 147 24.90 4.90 6.87
C ILE A 147 25.41 6.34 6.83
N GLU A 148 26.68 6.56 7.07
CA GLU A 148 27.29 7.90 7.04
C GLU A 148 27.32 8.50 5.63
N ALA A 149 27.70 7.69 4.62
CA ALA A 149 27.84 8.18 3.25
C ALA A 149 26.49 8.40 2.54
N VAL A 150 25.50 7.52 2.77
CA VAL A 150 24.22 7.52 2.05
C VAL A 150 23.15 8.33 2.79
N ILE A 151 23.08 8.21 4.11
CA ILE A 151 22.04 8.87 4.91
C ILE A 151 22.56 10.19 5.49
N GLY A 152 23.86 10.27 5.82
CA GLY A 152 24.49 11.46 6.36
C GLY A 152 24.34 11.62 7.87
N ILE A 153 24.05 10.54 8.61
CA ILE A 153 24.00 10.54 10.08
C ILE A 153 25.25 9.84 10.65
N ASP A 154 25.70 10.26 11.83
CA ASP A 154 26.82 9.62 12.52
C ASP A 154 26.46 8.18 12.93
N ALA A 155 27.25 7.21 12.48
CA ALA A 155 27.10 5.79 12.77
C ALA A 155 28.26 5.23 13.62
N SER A 156 29.17 6.08 14.14
CA SER A 156 30.29 5.65 14.97
C SER A 156 29.82 4.83 16.17
N ASP A 157 28.75 5.27 16.82
CA ASP A 157 28.11 4.65 17.98
C ASP A 157 26.94 3.73 17.62
N ALA A 158 26.85 3.25 16.37
CA ALA A 158 25.83 2.29 15.95
C ALA A 158 25.91 1.00 16.77
N VAL A 159 24.76 0.48 17.20
CA VAL A 159 24.69 -0.72 18.06
C VAL A 159 24.64 -1.98 17.19
N PRO A 160 25.69 -2.84 17.18
CA PRO A 160 25.68 -4.09 16.43
C PRO A 160 24.90 -5.16 17.20
N VAL A 161 23.90 -5.78 16.56
CA VAL A 161 23.02 -6.76 17.20
C VAL A 161 22.73 -7.97 16.30
N SER A 162 22.32 -9.07 16.92
CA SER A 162 21.58 -10.14 16.26
C SER A 162 20.22 -10.27 16.95
N ALA A 163 19.19 -9.76 16.31
CA ALA A 163 17.82 -9.95 16.78
C ALA A 163 17.43 -11.43 16.85
N LYS A 164 17.93 -12.25 15.92
CA LYS A 164 17.69 -13.69 15.87
C LYS A 164 18.22 -14.42 17.09
N THR A 165 19.46 -14.14 17.49
CA THR A 165 20.10 -14.81 18.63
C THR A 165 19.88 -14.10 19.96
N GLY A 166 19.47 -12.82 19.93
CA GLY A 166 19.32 -11.96 21.10
C GLY A 166 20.63 -11.25 21.52
N LEU A 167 21.71 -11.42 20.74
CA LEU A 167 23.01 -10.82 21.06
C LEU A 167 22.92 -9.29 21.02
N ASN A 168 23.40 -8.62 22.07
CA ASN A 168 23.50 -7.16 22.24
C ASN A 168 22.14 -6.40 22.20
N VAL A 169 20.99 -7.09 22.25
CA VAL A 169 19.70 -6.39 22.25
C VAL A 169 19.50 -5.54 23.51
N GLN A 170 20.11 -5.92 24.64
CA GLN A 170 20.10 -5.09 25.85
C GLN A 170 20.81 -3.75 25.63
N ASP A 171 21.87 -3.71 24.83
CA ASP A 171 22.59 -2.46 24.53
C ASP A 171 21.75 -1.52 23.65
N VAL A 172 20.83 -2.06 22.82
CA VAL A 172 19.82 -1.25 22.13
C VAL A 172 18.87 -0.58 23.13
N LEU A 173 18.40 -1.32 24.15
CA LEU A 173 17.53 -0.76 25.20
C LEU A 173 18.25 0.36 25.98
N GLU A 174 19.52 0.18 26.31
CA GLU A 174 20.33 1.23 26.94
C GLU A 174 20.51 2.44 26.00
N ALA A 175 20.76 2.22 24.71
CA ALA A 175 20.87 3.31 23.74
C ALA A 175 19.54 4.09 23.64
N ILE A 176 18.40 3.44 23.65
CA ILE A 176 17.07 4.08 23.70
C ILE A 176 16.96 4.98 24.93
N VAL A 177 17.30 4.46 26.12
CA VAL A 177 17.19 5.21 27.38
C VAL A 177 18.09 6.45 27.40
N HIS A 178 19.33 6.33 26.90
CA HIS A 178 20.34 7.38 27.00
C HIS A 178 20.34 8.38 25.85
N ARG A 179 19.98 7.95 24.63
CA ARG A 179 20.07 8.79 23.42
C ARG A 179 18.75 9.43 23.05
N ILE A 180 17.62 8.69 23.17
CA ILE A 180 16.31 9.27 22.83
C ILE A 180 15.87 10.21 23.96
N PRO A 181 15.54 11.48 23.65
CA PRO A 181 15.11 12.43 24.66
C PRO A 181 13.74 12.07 25.25
N PRO A 182 13.45 12.48 26.49
CA PRO A 182 12.10 12.37 27.04
C PRO A 182 11.15 13.36 26.34
N PRO A 183 9.82 13.12 26.40
CA PRO A 183 8.83 14.07 25.92
C PRO A 183 9.03 15.46 26.50
N ALA A 184 9.04 16.48 25.63
CA ALA A 184 9.15 17.86 26.04
C ALA A 184 7.79 18.40 26.56
N PRO A 185 7.79 19.17 27.69
CA PRO A 185 6.58 19.85 28.13
C PRO A 185 6.15 20.94 27.12
N ARG A 186 4.85 21.19 27.01
CA ARG A 186 4.29 22.27 26.17
C ARG A 186 3.88 23.47 27.01
N ASP A 187 3.87 24.65 26.39
CA ASP A 187 3.46 25.91 27.04
C ASP A 187 1.92 26.03 27.14
N THR A 188 1.26 24.98 27.61
CA THR A 188 -0.17 24.99 27.89
C THR A 188 -0.48 24.01 29.00
N ASP A 189 -1.45 24.33 29.86
CA ASP A 189 -1.99 23.44 30.86
C ASP A 189 -3.23 22.67 30.37
N LYS A 190 -3.70 23.00 29.15
CA LYS A 190 -4.88 22.37 28.55
C LYS A 190 -4.58 21.00 27.98
N LEU A 191 -5.57 20.12 28.03
CA LEU A 191 -5.44 18.80 27.38
C LEU A 191 -5.29 18.97 25.87
N GLN A 192 -4.25 18.38 25.35
CA GLN A 192 -4.03 18.14 23.91
C GLN A 192 -3.56 16.71 23.71
N ALA A 193 -4.34 15.90 23.01
CA ALA A 193 -3.94 14.58 22.60
C ALA A 193 -4.13 14.41 21.08
N LEU A 194 -3.13 13.87 20.41
CA LEU A 194 -3.13 13.62 18.98
C LEU A 194 -3.69 12.22 18.72
N ILE A 195 -4.67 12.09 17.83
CA ILE A 195 -5.14 10.80 17.35
C ILE A 195 -4.15 10.30 16.29
N ILE A 196 -3.41 9.23 16.61
CA ILE A 196 -2.42 8.64 15.73
C ILE A 196 -3.08 7.67 14.76
N ASP A 197 -4.00 6.85 15.29
CA ASP A 197 -4.72 5.83 14.56
C ASP A 197 -6.09 5.57 15.19
N SER A 198 -6.99 4.94 14.43
CA SER A 198 -8.32 4.53 14.91
C SER A 198 -8.73 3.24 14.22
N TRP A 199 -9.43 2.37 14.93
CA TRP A 199 -10.01 1.15 14.35
C TRP A 199 -11.35 0.83 15.00
N PHE A 200 -12.12 0.01 14.32
CA PHE A 200 -13.40 -0.47 14.83
C PHE A 200 -13.23 -1.81 15.55
N ASP A 201 -13.69 -1.87 16.77
CA ASP A 201 -13.81 -3.09 17.57
C ASP A 201 -15.29 -3.42 17.73
N ASN A 202 -15.69 -4.66 17.41
CA ASN A 202 -17.10 -5.07 17.41
C ASN A 202 -17.80 -4.91 18.79
N TYR A 203 -17.00 -4.88 19.87
CA TYR A 203 -17.52 -4.78 21.25
C TYR A 203 -17.39 -3.36 21.83
N LEU A 204 -16.38 -2.60 21.44
CA LEU A 204 -16.03 -1.31 22.04
C LEU A 204 -16.37 -0.11 21.13
N GLY A 205 -16.78 -0.37 19.89
CA GLY A 205 -16.92 0.67 18.89
C GLY A 205 -15.57 1.17 18.39
N VAL A 206 -15.46 2.46 18.12
CA VAL A 206 -14.20 3.06 17.67
C VAL A 206 -13.21 3.13 18.84
N VAL A 207 -12.04 2.54 18.66
CA VAL A 207 -10.88 2.63 19.54
C VAL A 207 -9.88 3.58 18.89
N SER A 208 -9.50 4.66 19.56
CA SER A 208 -8.49 5.61 19.05
C SER A 208 -7.17 5.41 19.79
N LEU A 209 -6.08 5.22 19.05
CA LEU A 209 -4.72 5.29 19.56
C LEU A 209 -4.32 6.76 19.64
N VAL A 210 -3.94 7.21 20.82
CA VAL A 210 -3.64 8.62 21.07
C VAL A 210 -2.27 8.81 21.70
N ARG A 211 -1.61 9.91 21.35
CA ARG A 211 -0.48 10.45 22.07
C ARG A 211 -0.94 11.65 22.89
N VAL A 212 -0.87 11.56 24.21
CA VAL A 212 -1.15 12.71 25.08
C VAL A 212 0.06 13.64 25.07
N MET A 213 -0.09 14.79 24.41
CA MET A 213 0.98 15.77 24.30
C MET A 213 1.04 16.64 25.56
N GLN A 214 -0.11 16.97 26.15
CA GLN A 214 -0.25 17.75 27.39
C GLN A 214 -1.54 17.40 28.11
N GLY A 215 -1.56 17.51 29.43
CA GLY A 215 -2.72 17.22 30.27
C GLY A 215 -2.88 15.76 30.62
N GLU A 216 -4.09 15.34 30.92
CA GLU A 216 -4.45 13.97 31.34
C GLU A 216 -5.85 13.62 30.80
N ILE A 217 -6.05 12.36 30.38
CA ILE A 217 -7.35 11.81 29.98
C ILE A 217 -7.74 10.71 30.97
N LYS A 218 -8.98 10.76 31.49
CA LYS A 218 -9.55 9.78 32.41
C LYS A 218 -10.86 9.20 31.89
N ALA A 219 -11.20 8.01 32.34
CA ALA A 219 -12.55 7.48 32.15
C ALA A 219 -13.58 8.45 32.77
N GLY A 220 -14.67 8.71 32.06
CA GLY A 220 -15.71 9.66 32.43
C GLY A 220 -15.50 11.10 31.94
N ASP A 221 -14.29 11.45 31.44
CA ASP A 221 -14.04 12.77 30.86
C ASP A 221 -14.90 12.99 29.62
N LYS A 222 -15.32 14.22 29.39
CA LYS A 222 -15.99 14.63 28.17
C LYS A 222 -14.98 15.28 27.24
N LEU A 223 -14.58 14.54 26.21
CA LEU A 223 -13.64 15.00 25.20
C LEU A 223 -14.36 15.69 24.04
N GLN A 224 -13.71 16.68 23.46
CA GLN A 224 -14.08 17.31 22.21
C GLN A 224 -13.06 16.96 21.13
N VAL A 225 -13.55 16.51 19.98
CA VAL A 225 -12.78 16.37 18.75
C VAL A 225 -12.73 17.74 18.07
N MET A 226 -11.54 18.34 17.95
CA MET A 226 -11.45 19.78 17.62
C MET A 226 -11.91 20.11 16.20
N SER A 227 -11.67 19.23 15.21
CA SER A 227 -12.08 19.49 13.81
C SER A 227 -13.60 19.43 13.63
N THR A 228 -14.26 18.47 14.28
CA THR A 228 -15.70 18.24 14.14
C THR A 228 -16.54 19.01 15.16
N GLY A 229 -15.92 19.48 16.25
CA GLY A 229 -16.60 20.10 17.40
C GLY A 229 -17.47 19.13 18.21
N ARG A 230 -17.47 17.82 17.84
CA ARG A 230 -18.29 16.80 18.52
C ARG A 230 -17.70 16.42 19.88
N ASN A 231 -18.58 16.19 20.83
CA ASN A 231 -18.22 15.79 22.19
C ASN A 231 -18.53 14.30 22.40
N HIS A 232 -17.60 13.61 23.04
CA HIS A 232 -17.72 12.19 23.37
C HIS A 232 -17.30 11.95 24.81
N GLN A 233 -18.01 11.08 25.52
CA GLN A 233 -17.65 10.68 26.87
C GLN A 233 -16.68 9.51 26.81
N VAL A 234 -15.57 9.59 27.54
CA VAL A 234 -14.57 8.53 27.64
C VAL A 234 -15.13 7.37 28.44
N ASP A 235 -15.18 6.19 27.85
CA ASP A 235 -15.56 4.96 28.54
C ASP A 235 -14.36 4.36 29.28
N ASN A 236 -13.26 4.13 28.56
CA ASN A 236 -12.03 3.58 29.09
C ASN A 236 -10.80 4.18 28.41
N VAL A 237 -9.69 4.15 29.14
CA VAL A 237 -8.35 4.45 28.63
C VAL A 237 -7.37 3.34 29.03
N GLY A 238 -6.30 3.19 28.28
CA GLY A 238 -5.30 2.17 28.60
C GLY A 238 -4.14 2.10 27.63
N VAL A 239 -3.32 1.08 27.76
CA VAL A 239 -2.14 0.79 26.93
C VAL A 239 -2.17 -0.65 26.44
N PHE A 240 -1.35 -0.96 25.45
CA PHE A 240 -1.05 -2.33 25.04
C PHE A 240 0.27 -2.79 25.65
N THR A 241 0.32 -3.99 26.23
CA THR A 241 1.50 -4.55 26.93
C THR A 241 1.84 -6.01 26.55
N PRO A 242 1.89 -6.50 25.35
CA PRO A 242 1.13 -6.34 24.11
C PRO A 242 -0.37 -6.52 24.24
N LYS A 243 -0.83 -7.20 25.29
CA LYS A 243 -2.27 -7.36 25.60
C LYS A 243 -2.84 -6.02 26.08
N ARG A 244 -4.11 -5.80 25.78
CA ARG A 244 -4.82 -4.60 26.23
C ARG A 244 -4.87 -4.53 27.76
N LYS A 245 -4.43 -3.40 28.32
CA LYS A 245 -4.45 -3.12 29.75
C LYS A 245 -5.18 -1.79 30.00
N VAL A 246 -6.25 -1.83 30.77
CA VAL A 246 -6.98 -0.64 31.21
C VAL A 246 -6.16 0.09 32.28
N LEU A 247 -6.10 1.41 32.17
CA LEU A 247 -5.46 2.31 33.13
C LEU A 247 -6.47 3.30 33.71
N PRO A 248 -6.20 3.89 34.88
CA PRO A 248 -7.03 4.91 35.46
C PRO A 248 -6.98 6.22 34.66
N SER A 249 -5.87 6.50 34.01
CA SER A 249 -5.66 7.70 33.19
C SER A 249 -4.50 7.51 32.21
N LEU A 250 -4.46 8.36 31.17
CA LEU A 250 -3.30 8.60 30.30
C LEU A 250 -2.81 10.01 30.51
N ARG A 251 -1.51 10.19 30.76
CA ARG A 251 -0.86 11.45 31.09
C ARG A 251 0.02 11.97 29.98
N ALA A 252 0.35 13.24 30.08
CA ALA A 252 1.29 13.88 29.16
C ALA A 252 2.56 13.03 28.94
N GLY A 253 2.90 12.81 27.67
CA GLY A 253 4.01 11.98 27.23
C GLY A 253 3.64 10.52 26.96
N GLU A 254 2.49 10.02 27.39
CA GLU A 254 2.09 8.64 27.22
C GLU A 254 1.37 8.41 25.89
N VAL A 255 1.56 7.22 25.32
CA VAL A 255 0.82 6.68 24.16
C VAL A 255 -0.10 5.59 24.66
N GLY A 256 -1.37 5.66 24.28
CA GLY A 256 -2.36 4.69 24.71
C GLY A 256 -3.63 4.72 23.88
N TRP A 257 -4.58 3.89 24.24
CA TRP A 257 -5.88 3.82 23.56
C TRP A 257 -6.98 4.45 24.41
N VAL A 258 -7.95 5.03 23.72
CA VAL A 258 -9.16 5.64 24.27
C VAL A 258 -10.38 5.06 23.58
N THR A 259 -11.41 4.69 24.35
CA THR A 259 -12.74 4.38 23.86
C THR A 259 -13.73 5.41 24.39
N ALA A 260 -14.62 5.90 23.54
CA ALA A 260 -15.54 6.99 23.88
C ALA A 260 -16.92 6.84 23.24
N SER A 261 -17.43 5.61 23.13
CA SER A 261 -18.74 5.27 22.54
C SER A 261 -18.99 5.92 21.18
N ILE A 262 -17.93 6.13 20.40
CA ILE A 262 -18.00 6.69 19.05
C ILE A 262 -18.54 5.61 18.13
N LYS A 263 -19.74 5.84 17.58
CA LYS A 263 -20.41 4.88 16.67
C LYS A 263 -20.23 5.26 15.20
N ASP A 264 -19.86 6.51 14.93
CA ASP A 264 -19.68 7.05 13.59
C ASP A 264 -18.19 7.06 13.23
N VAL A 265 -17.88 6.48 12.09
CA VAL A 265 -16.54 6.43 11.48
C VAL A 265 -15.86 7.79 11.41
N HIS A 266 -16.63 8.85 11.15
CA HIS A 266 -16.14 10.22 11.04
C HIS A 266 -16.07 10.96 12.38
N GLY A 267 -16.36 10.28 13.49
CA GLY A 267 -16.44 10.91 14.82
C GLY A 267 -15.07 11.26 15.41
N ALA A 268 -14.00 10.56 15.04
CA ALA A 268 -12.63 10.78 15.53
C ALA A 268 -11.60 10.57 14.40
N PRO A 269 -11.45 11.53 13.48
CA PRO A 269 -10.52 11.42 12.36
C PRO A 269 -9.07 11.28 12.85
N VAL A 270 -8.29 10.45 12.16
CA VAL A 270 -6.85 10.32 12.42
C VAL A 270 -6.14 11.64 12.11
N GLY A 271 -5.24 12.08 12.99
CA GLY A 271 -4.55 13.37 12.91
C GLY A 271 -5.27 14.51 13.63
N ASP A 272 -6.48 14.27 14.17
CA ASP A 272 -7.21 15.28 14.91
C ASP A 272 -6.72 15.40 16.36
N THR A 273 -7.12 16.50 16.99
CA THR A 273 -6.81 16.82 18.37
C THR A 273 -7.99 16.56 19.27
N LEU A 274 -7.75 15.79 20.33
CA LEU A 274 -8.69 15.65 21.45
C LEU A 274 -8.35 16.67 22.54
N THR A 275 -9.39 17.33 23.06
CA THR A 275 -9.29 18.26 24.18
C THR A 275 -10.46 18.06 25.14
N LEU A 276 -10.43 18.68 26.34
CA LEU A 276 -11.58 18.65 27.26
C LEU A 276 -12.69 19.58 26.77
N ALA A 277 -13.91 19.08 26.67
CA ALA A 277 -15.05 19.86 26.22
C ALA A 277 -15.38 21.05 27.11
N GLY A 278 -15.11 20.93 28.41
CA GLY A 278 -15.35 22.00 29.39
C GLY A 278 -14.23 23.05 29.47
N ASP A 279 -13.06 22.75 28.97
CA ASP A 279 -11.87 23.60 29.01
C ASP A 279 -10.96 23.32 27.81
N PRO A 280 -11.42 23.67 26.58
CA PRO A 280 -10.73 23.29 25.35
C PRO A 280 -9.42 24.05 25.17
N ALA A 281 -8.47 23.37 24.50
CA ALA A 281 -7.23 23.99 24.06
C ALA A 281 -7.51 25.06 23.00
N PRO A 282 -6.72 26.16 22.98
CA PRO A 282 -6.99 27.31 22.09
C PRO A 282 -6.69 27.00 20.60
N LYS A 283 -5.84 26.01 20.33
CA LYS A 283 -5.44 25.62 18.96
C LYS A 283 -5.30 24.11 18.87
N PRO A 284 -5.66 23.51 17.73
CA PRO A 284 -5.35 22.10 17.48
C PRO A 284 -3.85 21.87 17.34
N LEU A 285 -3.43 20.62 17.52
CA LEU A 285 -2.11 20.17 17.15
C LEU A 285 -1.95 20.20 15.63
N PRO A 286 -0.73 20.31 15.10
CA PRO A 286 -0.49 20.05 13.69
C PRO A 286 -1.03 18.66 13.35
N GLY A 287 -2.03 18.60 12.47
CA GLY A 287 -2.60 17.35 11.99
C GLY A 287 -1.74 16.71 10.92
N PHE A 288 -2.21 15.60 10.38
CA PHE A 288 -1.57 14.94 9.24
C PHE A 288 -2.11 15.51 7.93
N GLN A 289 -1.23 15.53 6.91
CA GLN A 289 -1.68 15.86 5.56
C GLN A 289 -2.61 14.74 5.05
N GLU A 290 -3.68 15.15 4.39
CA GLU A 290 -4.60 14.21 3.76
C GLU A 290 -3.93 13.56 2.55
N MET A 291 -3.78 12.25 2.59
CA MET A 291 -3.20 11.50 1.48
C MET A 291 -4.21 11.34 0.36
N GLN A 292 -3.79 11.64 -0.86
CA GLN A 292 -4.61 11.42 -2.05
C GLN A 292 -4.24 10.07 -2.66
N PRO A 293 -5.23 9.19 -2.92
CA PRO A 293 -5.00 7.96 -3.65
C PRO A 293 -4.38 8.24 -5.02
N ARG A 294 -3.50 7.35 -5.46
CA ARG A 294 -2.79 7.45 -6.74
C ARG A 294 -3.16 6.33 -7.70
N VAL A 295 -3.56 5.19 -7.16
CA VAL A 295 -3.95 3.98 -7.89
C VAL A 295 -5.42 3.72 -7.66
N PHE A 296 -6.15 3.42 -8.72
CA PHE A 296 -7.60 3.17 -8.65
C PHE A 296 -7.95 1.85 -9.32
N ALA A 297 -8.80 1.07 -8.69
CA ALA A 297 -9.37 -0.14 -9.27
C ALA A 297 -10.86 -0.24 -8.91
N GLY A 298 -11.64 -0.84 -9.79
CA GLY A 298 -13.01 -1.26 -9.49
C GLY A 298 -13.00 -2.58 -8.73
N LEU A 299 -13.72 -2.66 -7.63
CA LEU A 299 -13.99 -3.90 -6.90
C LEU A 299 -15.47 -4.26 -7.04
N PHE A 300 -15.73 -5.44 -7.57
CA PHE A 300 -17.08 -5.93 -7.85
C PHE A 300 -17.30 -7.26 -7.15
N PRO A 301 -18.41 -7.49 -6.47
CA PRO A 301 -18.72 -8.80 -5.92
C PRO A 301 -19.02 -9.79 -7.06
N VAL A 302 -18.62 -11.05 -6.90
CA VAL A 302 -18.96 -12.13 -7.84
C VAL A 302 -20.46 -12.37 -7.85
N ASP A 303 -21.08 -12.36 -6.66
CA ASP A 303 -22.53 -12.41 -6.53
C ASP A 303 -23.09 -10.99 -6.31
N ALA A 304 -24.04 -10.61 -7.12
CA ALA A 304 -24.67 -9.28 -7.02
C ALA A 304 -25.42 -9.05 -5.69
N GLU A 305 -25.82 -10.12 -4.99
CA GLU A 305 -26.45 -10.05 -3.67
C GLU A 305 -25.48 -9.57 -2.58
N ASP A 306 -24.17 -9.77 -2.76
CA ASP A 306 -23.11 -9.35 -1.83
C ASP A 306 -22.75 -7.85 -1.91
N TYR A 307 -23.37 -7.08 -2.81
CA TYR A 307 -23.09 -5.64 -2.95
C TYR A 307 -23.31 -4.83 -1.65
N PRO A 308 -24.38 -5.04 -0.85
CA PRO A 308 -24.54 -4.36 0.44
C PRO A 308 -23.45 -4.74 1.45
N ASP A 309 -23.04 -6.01 1.47
CA ASP A 309 -22.02 -6.53 2.37
C ASP A 309 -20.63 -5.97 2.01
N LEU A 310 -20.33 -5.86 0.71
CA LEU A 310 -19.11 -5.18 0.23
C LEU A 310 -19.07 -3.71 0.66
N ARG A 311 -20.20 -3.00 0.59
CA ARG A 311 -20.28 -1.62 1.06
C ARG A 311 -19.98 -1.52 2.56
N GLU A 312 -20.60 -2.37 3.37
CA GLU A 312 -20.39 -2.38 4.82
C GLU A 312 -18.94 -2.72 5.17
N ALA A 313 -18.34 -3.70 4.48
CA ALA A 313 -16.94 -4.08 4.65
C ALA A 313 -15.99 -2.93 4.29
N LEU A 314 -16.22 -2.24 3.18
CA LEU A 314 -15.43 -1.05 2.79
C LEU A 314 -15.56 0.10 3.78
N ASP A 315 -16.76 0.37 4.31
CA ASP A 315 -16.98 1.36 5.34
C ASP A 315 -16.21 1.02 6.64
N LYS A 316 -16.18 -0.24 7.05
CA LYS A 316 -15.39 -0.72 8.20
C LYS A 316 -13.89 -0.65 7.96
N LEU A 317 -13.43 -1.03 6.76
CA LEU A 317 -12.00 -0.94 6.40
C LEU A 317 -11.51 0.50 6.39
N ARG A 318 -12.29 1.43 5.85
CA ARG A 318 -11.95 2.87 5.81
C ARG A 318 -11.72 3.47 7.20
N LEU A 319 -12.35 2.90 8.26
CA LEU A 319 -12.03 3.25 9.67
C LEU A 319 -10.59 2.95 10.04
N ASN A 320 -10.13 1.81 9.54
CA ASN A 320 -8.82 1.27 9.86
C ASN A 320 -7.74 1.74 8.87
N ASP A 321 -8.18 2.33 7.75
CA ASP A 321 -7.32 2.77 6.67
C ASP A 321 -7.81 4.11 6.12
N ALA A 322 -7.25 5.18 6.64
CA ALA A 322 -7.63 6.55 6.26
C ALA A 322 -7.23 6.92 4.81
N ALA A 323 -6.39 6.12 4.16
CA ALA A 323 -6.00 6.32 2.77
C ALA A 323 -6.99 5.68 1.78
N LEU A 324 -7.77 4.68 2.22
CA LEU A 324 -8.77 4.02 1.39
C LEU A 324 -9.93 4.98 1.10
N ARG A 325 -10.17 5.23 -0.19
CA ARG A 325 -11.34 5.96 -0.68
C ARG A 325 -12.12 5.07 -1.61
N PHE A 326 -13.43 5.19 -1.59
CA PHE A 326 -14.27 4.45 -2.51
C PHE A 326 -15.56 5.22 -2.82
N GLU A 327 -16.06 5.03 -4.01
CA GLU A 327 -17.33 5.53 -4.51
C GLU A 327 -18.08 4.45 -5.26
N PRO A 328 -19.42 4.48 -5.29
CA PRO A 328 -20.20 3.53 -6.07
C PRO A 328 -19.82 3.59 -7.56
N GLU A 329 -19.65 2.43 -8.17
CA GLU A 329 -19.38 2.26 -9.59
C GLU A 329 -20.33 1.23 -10.18
N SER A 330 -20.69 1.42 -11.44
CA SER A 330 -21.45 0.45 -12.22
C SER A 330 -20.72 0.13 -13.52
N SER A 331 -20.64 -1.14 -13.83
CA SER A 331 -20.09 -1.65 -15.10
C SER A 331 -21.17 -2.42 -15.84
N GLU A 332 -21.25 -2.22 -17.15
CA GLU A 332 -22.16 -3.00 -18.00
C GLU A 332 -21.82 -4.49 -17.98
N ALA A 333 -20.54 -4.82 -17.79
CA ALA A 333 -20.03 -6.19 -17.78
C ALA A 333 -20.15 -6.87 -16.40
N MET A 334 -19.95 -6.13 -15.29
CA MET A 334 -19.79 -6.69 -13.93
C MET A 334 -20.90 -6.26 -12.96
N GLY A 335 -21.82 -5.37 -13.36
CA GLY A 335 -22.90 -4.89 -12.52
C GLY A 335 -22.46 -3.78 -11.55
N PHE A 336 -22.96 -3.83 -10.31
CA PHE A 336 -22.68 -2.81 -9.29
C PHE A 336 -21.47 -3.20 -8.44
N GLY A 337 -20.61 -2.23 -8.16
CA GLY A 337 -19.41 -2.36 -7.36
C GLY A 337 -18.96 -1.01 -6.83
N PHE A 338 -17.68 -0.91 -6.51
CA PHE A 338 -17.08 0.32 -6.00
C PHE A 338 -15.76 0.62 -6.72
N ARG A 339 -15.58 1.88 -7.12
CA ARG A 339 -14.29 2.41 -7.52
C ARG A 339 -13.50 2.76 -6.27
N CYS A 340 -12.41 2.04 -6.04
CA CYS A 340 -11.57 2.20 -4.86
C CYS A 340 -10.25 2.86 -5.23
N GLY A 341 -9.80 3.78 -4.38
CA GLY A 341 -8.53 4.48 -4.50
C GLY A 341 -7.54 4.00 -3.45
N PHE A 342 -6.31 3.75 -3.88
CA PHE A 342 -5.21 3.18 -3.10
C PHE A 342 -3.94 4.03 -3.23
N LEU A 343 -3.00 3.88 -2.31
CA LEU A 343 -1.71 4.56 -2.35
C LEU A 343 -0.76 3.92 -3.37
N GLY A 344 -0.82 2.60 -3.52
CA GLY A 344 -0.01 1.82 -4.45
C GLY A 344 -0.58 0.43 -4.67
N MET A 345 0.19 -0.43 -5.37
CA MET A 345 -0.25 -1.79 -5.70
C MET A 345 -0.34 -2.71 -4.50
N LEU A 346 0.67 -2.68 -3.62
CA LEU A 346 0.67 -3.51 -2.41
C LEU A 346 -0.51 -3.14 -1.50
N HIS A 347 -0.82 -1.84 -1.39
CA HIS A 347 -1.99 -1.37 -0.65
C HIS A 347 -3.29 -1.95 -1.25
N MET A 348 -3.45 -1.92 -2.58
CA MET A 348 -4.62 -2.50 -3.27
C MET A 348 -4.76 -4.01 -2.99
N GLU A 349 -3.67 -4.77 -3.14
CA GLU A 349 -3.68 -6.21 -2.89
C GLU A 349 -4.07 -6.55 -1.45
N ILE A 350 -3.54 -5.80 -0.48
CA ILE A 350 -3.85 -6.01 0.94
C ILE A 350 -5.31 -5.70 1.24
N VAL A 351 -5.85 -4.60 0.72
CA VAL A 351 -7.27 -4.26 0.89
C VAL A 351 -8.16 -5.35 0.30
N GLN A 352 -7.85 -5.82 -0.91
CA GLN A 352 -8.60 -6.90 -1.55
C GLN A 352 -8.54 -8.19 -0.71
N GLU A 353 -7.33 -8.60 -0.30
CA GLU A 353 -7.13 -9.81 0.51
C GLU A 353 -7.84 -9.73 1.88
N ARG A 354 -7.88 -8.55 2.49
CA ARG A 354 -8.64 -8.31 3.71
C ARG A 354 -10.15 -8.44 3.51
N LEU A 355 -10.68 -7.88 2.41
CA LEU A 355 -12.10 -8.03 2.06
C LEU A 355 -12.48 -9.48 1.85
N GLU A 356 -11.62 -10.25 1.17
CA GLU A 356 -11.85 -11.68 0.92
C GLU A 356 -11.77 -12.52 2.21
N ARG A 357 -10.75 -12.30 3.05
CA ARG A 357 -10.49 -13.14 4.24
C ARG A 357 -11.26 -12.71 5.50
N GLU A 358 -11.32 -11.39 5.78
CA GLU A 358 -11.95 -10.88 7.01
C GLU A 358 -13.47 -10.78 6.88
N TYR A 359 -13.99 -10.55 5.65
CA TYR A 359 -15.41 -10.36 5.39
C TYR A 359 -16.03 -11.46 4.52
N ASN A 360 -15.22 -12.45 4.10
CA ASN A 360 -15.64 -13.60 3.30
C ASN A 360 -16.38 -13.19 2.00
N LEU A 361 -15.83 -12.22 1.29
CA LEU A 361 -16.36 -11.70 0.02
C LEU A 361 -15.56 -12.28 -1.14
N ASP A 362 -16.24 -12.78 -2.17
CA ASP A 362 -15.62 -13.14 -3.44
C ASP A 362 -15.65 -11.93 -4.38
N LEU A 363 -14.46 -11.43 -4.77
CA LEU A 363 -14.33 -10.17 -5.47
C LEU A 363 -13.67 -10.32 -6.84
N ILE A 364 -14.13 -9.51 -7.79
CA ILE A 364 -13.47 -9.26 -9.07
C ILE A 364 -12.85 -7.86 -9.01
N SER A 365 -11.55 -7.75 -9.23
CA SER A 365 -10.87 -6.46 -9.37
C SER A 365 -10.62 -6.15 -10.84
N THR A 366 -10.82 -4.88 -11.22
CA THR A 366 -10.36 -4.37 -12.52
C THR A 366 -8.86 -4.12 -12.48
N ALA A 367 -8.26 -3.96 -13.66
CA ALA A 367 -6.87 -3.50 -13.73
C ALA A 367 -6.70 -2.15 -13.01
N PRO A 368 -5.64 -1.97 -12.22
CA PRO A 368 -5.35 -0.70 -11.61
C PRO A 368 -5.01 0.37 -12.64
N THR A 369 -5.49 1.56 -12.39
CA THR A 369 -5.26 2.74 -13.20
C THR A 369 -4.73 3.87 -12.33
N VAL A 370 -3.98 4.79 -12.94
CA VAL A 370 -3.57 6.03 -12.28
C VAL A 370 -4.59 7.14 -12.57
N VAL A 371 -4.54 8.22 -11.78
CA VAL A 371 -5.34 9.41 -12.07
C VAL A 371 -4.69 10.18 -13.21
N TYR A 372 -5.48 10.49 -14.25
CA TYR A 372 -5.09 11.42 -15.31
C TYR A 372 -5.81 12.75 -15.10
N GLU A 373 -5.15 13.85 -15.40
CA GLU A 373 -5.82 15.14 -15.56
C GLU A 373 -6.25 15.30 -17.02
N VAL A 374 -7.50 15.65 -17.25
CA VAL A 374 -8.04 15.93 -18.58
C VAL A 374 -8.44 17.41 -18.64
N LEU A 375 -7.72 18.17 -19.46
CA LEU A 375 -8.11 19.52 -19.81
C LEU A 375 -9.14 19.45 -20.91
N LYS A 376 -10.31 20.03 -20.66
CA LYS A 376 -11.38 20.10 -21.64
C LYS A 376 -11.30 21.37 -22.49
N THR A 377 -11.93 21.35 -23.64
CA THR A 377 -12.03 22.49 -24.56
C THR A 377 -12.76 23.70 -23.98
N ASP A 378 -13.51 23.54 -22.88
CA ASP A 378 -14.12 24.63 -22.11
C ASP A 378 -13.18 25.25 -21.06
N GLY A 379 -11.93 24.77 -20.97
CA GLY A 379 -10.92 25.18 -20.00
C GLY A 379 -11.04 24.53 -18.62
N SER A 380 -12.02 23.65 -18.39
CA SER A 380 -12.15 22.94 -17.14
C SER A 380 -11.18 21.75 -17.06
N ILE A 381 -10.61 21.51 -15.87
CA ILE A 381 -9.75 20.35 -15.60
C ILE A 381 -10.55 19.35 -14.78
N ILE A 382 -10.57 18.10 -15.23
CA ILE A 382 -11.15 16.99 -14.50
C ILE A 382 -10.09 15.95 -14.17
N ASN A 383 -10.15 15.42 -12.95
CA ASN A 383 -9.35 14.27 -12.55
C ASN A 383 -10.12 13.01 -12.97
N MET A 384 -9.45 12.16 -13.74
CA MET A 384 -10.03 10.96 -14.30
C MET A 384 -9.27 9.73 -13.81
N ASP A 385 -9.94 8.92 -13.04
CA ASP A 385 -9.44 7.67 -12.46
C ASP A 385 -9.95 6.43 -13.21
N ASN A 386 -11.04 6.57 -14.00
CA ASN A 386 -11.63 5.49 -14.78
C ASN A 386 -11.57 5.80 -16.28
N PRO A 387 -10.82 4.99 -17.09
CA PRO A 387 -10.72 5.17 -18.53
C PRO A 387 -12.06 5.16 -19.28
N ALA A 388 -13.06 4.42 -18.76
CA ALA A 388 -14.39 4.36 -19.37
C ALA A 388 -15.12 5.72 -19.34
N LYS A 389 -14.81 6.57 -18.34
CA LYS A 389 -15.40 7.91 -18.15
C LYS A 389 -14.70 9.01 -18.97
N LEU A 390 -13.73 8.67 -19.84
CA LEU A 390 -13.05 9.68 -20.68
C LEU A 390 -14.07 10.41 -21.55
N PRO A 391 -14.11 11.76 -21.51
CA PRO A 391 -14.98 12.54 -22.36
C PRO A 391 -14.77 12.26 -23.86
N PRO A 392 -15.76 12.56 -24.72
CA PRO A 392 -15.60 12.46 -26.16
C PRO A 392 -14.41 13.29 -26.66
N VAL A 393 -13.68 12.80 -27.66
CA VAL A 393 -12.42 13.39 -28.15
C VAL A 393 -12.56 14.88 -28.51
N ASN A 394 -13.74 15.29 -29.00
CA ASN A 394 -14.02 16.70 -29.35
C ASN A 394 -14.16 17.63 -28.12
N GLN A 395 -14.25 17.09 -26.92
CA GLN A 395 -14.31 17.84 -25.66
C GLN A 395 -12.99 17.79 -24.89
N VAL A 396 -11.99 17.06 -25.38
CA VAL A 396 -10.68 16.91 -24.73
C VAL A 396 -9.67 17.74 -25.53
N GLU A 397 -9.02 18.68 -24.85
CA GLU A 397 -7.90 19.44 -25.37
C GLU A 397 -6.58 18.72 -25.10
N GLU A 398 -6.38 18.26 -23.87
CA GLU A 398 -5.14 17.67 -23.40
C GLU A 398 -5.40 16.60 -22.33
N ILE A 399 -4.61 15.52 -22.36
CA ILE A 399 -4.57 14.52 -21.29
C ILE A 399 -3.18 14.56 -20.66
N ARG A 400 -3.12 14.62 -19.34
CA ARG A 400 -1.88 14.66 -18.55
C ARG A 400 -1.76 13.44 -17.70
N GLU A 401 -0.59 12.80 -17.71
CA GLU A 401 -0.26 11.67 -16.86
C GLU A 401 0.53 12.10 -15.62
N PRO A 402 0.38 11.40 -14.48
CA PRO A 402 1.17 11.65 -13.29
C PRO A 402 2.61 11.18 -13.48
N ILE A 403 3.56 12.07 -13.18
CA ILE A 403 5.00 11.79 -13.18
C ILE A 403 5.48 11.64 -11.74
N ILE A 404 6.24 10.59 -11.51
CA ILE A 404 6.94 10.35 -10.25
C ILE A 404 8.44 10.54 -10.42
N ARG A 405 9.11 10.93 -9.34
CA ARG A 405 10.55 10.82 -9.20
C ARG A 405 10.87 9.53 -8.47
N ALA A 406 11.52 8.63 -9.19
CA ALA A 406 11.98 7.35 -8.69
C ALA A 406 13.47 7.44 -8.34
N ASN A 407 13.83 7.07 -7.11
CA ASN A 407 15.20 6.94 -6.64
C ASN A 407 15.50 5.46 -6.45
N VAL A 408 16.38 4.92 -7.26
CA VAL A 408 16.81 3.53 -7.18
C VAL A 408 18.19 3.48 -6.55
N LEU A 409 18.32 2.77 -5.43
CA LEU A 409 19.60 2.50 -4.80
C LEU A 409 20.05 1.09 -5.17
N THR A 410 21.28 0.94 -5.66
CA THR A 410 21.79 -0.33 -6.21
C THR A 410 23.31 -0.40 -6.19
N PRO A 411 23.92 -1.60 -6.13
CA PRO A 411 25.33 -1.77 -6.45
C PRO A 411 25.66 -1.38 -7.89
N GLU A 412 26.91 -0.95 -8.13
CA GLU A 412 27.39 -0.43 -9.42
C GLU A 412 27.18 -1.42 -10.60
N GLU A 413 27.30 -2.72 -10.35
CA GLU A 413 27.19 -3.76 -11.38
C GLU A 413 25.82 -3.81 -12.10
N TYR A 414 24.74 -3.29 -11.46
CA TYR A 414 23.37 -3.34 -12.02
C TYR A 414 22.93 -2.04 -12.72
N ILE A 415 23.74 -0.98 -12.70
CA ILE A 415 23.40 0.35 -13.26
C ILE A 415 22.86 0.23 -14.69
N GLY A 416 23.61 -0.48 -15.57
CA GLY A 416 23.25 -0.59 -16.99
C GLY A 416 21.89 -1.26 -17.22
N ASN A 417 21.56 -2.29 -16.44
CA ASN A 417 20.28 -2.99 -16.56
C ASN A 417 19.12 -2.12 -16.08
N ILE A 418 19.33 -1.36 -15.01
CA ILE A 418 18.32 -0.47 -14.42
C ILE A 418 18.07 0.72 -15.34
N ILE A 419 19.10 1.34 -15.91
CA ILE A 419 18.98 2.39 -16.91
C ILE A 419 18.10 1.93 -18.06
N LYS A 420 18.43 0.76 -18.64
CA LYS A 420 17.66 0.18 -19.75
C LYS A 420 16.19 -0.04 -19.35
N LEU A 421 15.92 -0.57 -18.16
CA LEU A 421 14.54 -0.75 -17.67
C LEU A 421 13.80 0.58 -17.57
N CYS A 422 14.43 1.62 -17.01
CA CYS A 422 13.83 2.95 -16.90
C CYS A 422 13.54 3.58 -18.26
N GLU A 423 14.45 3.43 -19.25
CA GLU A 423 14.25 3.91 -20.61
C GLU A 423 13.09 3.19 -21.33
N GLU A 424 12.98 1.86 -21.16
CA GLU A 424 11.86 1.07 -21.69
C GLU A 424 10.51 1.52 -21.11
N LYS A 425 10.51 2.06 -19.89
CA LYS A 425 9.35 2.62 -19.19
C LYS A 425 9.18 4.14 -19.41
N ARG A 426 9.71 4.69 -20.48
CA ARG A 426 9.62 6.11 -20.85
C ARG A 426 10.25 7.06 -19.81
N GLY A 427 11.20 6.58 -19.02
CA GLY A 427 11.85 7.36 -17.99
C GLY A 427 12.81 8.41 -18.54
N SER A 428 12.90 9.53 -17.85
CA SER A 428 13.89 10.58 -18.08
C SER A 428 14.90 10.59 -16.94
N GLN A 429 16.18 10.39 -17.24
CA GLN A 429 17.23 10.38 -16.22
C GLN A 429 17.46 11.78 -15.67
N ILE A 430 17.47 11.91 -14.33
CA ILE A 430 17.79 13.15 -13.63
C ILE A 430 19.26 13.17 -13.25
N GLY A 431 19.77 12.06 -12.70
CA GLY A 431 21.15 11.99 -12.27
C GLY A 431 21.55 10.62 -11.74
N ILE A 432 22.85 10.46 -11.56
CA ILE A 432 23.46 9.30 -10.92
C ILE A 432 24.43 9.84 -9.87
N ASN A 433 24.26 9.40 -8.62
CA ASN A 433 25.10 9.76 -7.50
C ASN A 433 25.79 8.51 -6.95
N TYR A 434 27.11 8.53 -6.86
CA TYR A 434 27.89 7.46 -6.26
C TYR A 434 28.00 7.72 -4.75
N LEU A 435 27.53 6.79 -3.94
CA LEU A 435 27.44 6.89 -2.47
C LEU A 435 28.21 5.70 -1.85
N GLY A 436 29.51 5.81 -1.77
CA GLY A 436 30.38 4.73 -1.31
C GLY A 436 30.29 3.48 -2.20
N SER A 437 29.81 2.36 -1.66
CA SER A 437 29.60 1.09 -2.40
C SER A 437 28.27 1.02 -3.14
N GLN A 438 27.39 1.98 -2.95
CA GLN A 438 26.07 2.05 -3.56
C GLN A 438 25.98 3.19 -4.59
N VAL A 439 25.06 3.06 -5.52
CA VAL A 439 24.77 4.09 -6.52
C VAL A 439 23.29 4.43 -6.47
N GLN A 440 22.99 5.69 -6.33
CA GLN A 440 21.64 6.21 -6.42
C GLN A 440 21.38 6.69 -7.84
N ILE A 441 20.40 6.10 -8.50
CA ILE A 441 19.95 6.47 -9.84
C ILE A 441 18.59 7.15 -9.70
N SER A 442 18.49 8.41 -10.14
CA SER A 442 17.25 9.17 -10.08
C SER A 442 16.64 9.34 -11.47
N TYR A 443 15.38 8.96 -11.61
CA TYR A 443 14.59 9.07 -12.84
C TYR A 443 13.27 9.77 -12.59
N GLU A 444 12.78 10.50 -13.57
CA GLU A 444 11.36 10.81 -13.69
C GLU A 444 10.69 9.75 -14.57
N LEU A 445 9.66 9.11 -14.02
CA LEU A 445 8.94 8.02 -14.67
C LEU A 445 7.45 8.32 -14.68
N PRO A 446 6.73 7.98 -15.77
CA PRO A 446 5.27 7.95 -15.73
C PRO A 446 4.78 6.93 -14.72
N MET A 447 3.91 7.34 -13.80
CA MET A 447 3.41 6.45 -12.75
C MET A 447 2.66 5.25 -13.32
N ALA A 448 1.96 5.43 -14.45
CA ALA A 448 1.25 4.36 -15.14
C ALA A 448 2.16 3.21 -15.61
N GLU A 449 3.44 3.50 -15.91
CA GLU A 449 4.44 2.48 -16.31
C GLU A 449 5.08 1.77 -15.09
N VAL A 450 4.95 2.36 -13.90
CA VAL A 450 5.56 1.84 -12.68
C VAL A 450 4.59 0.95 -11.90
N VAL A 451 3.32 1.34 -11.86
CA VAL A 451 2.29 0.68 -11.04
C VAL A 451 2.10 -0.80 -11.38
N LEU A 452 2.28 -1.21 -12.63
CA LEU A 452 1.93 -2.58 -13.04
C LEU A 452 3.01 -3.61 -12.70
N ASP A 453 4.25 -3.41 -13.14
CA ASP A 453 5.27 -4.47 -13.13
C ASP A 453 6.72 -3.97 -12.92
N PHE A 454 6.91 -2.67 -12.76
CA PHE A 454 8.25 -2.09 -12.65
C PHE A 454 9.03 -2.63 -11.46
N PHE A 455 8.38 -2.77 -10.30
CA PHE A 455 9.04 -3.25 -9.08
C PHE A 455 9.57 -4.68 -9.24
N ASP A 456 8.76 -5.58 -9.79
CA ASP A 456 9.14 -6.97 -10.04
C ASP A 456 10.29 -7.07 -11.04
N LYS A 457 10.21 -6.28 -12.12
CA LYS A 457 11.28 -6.19 -13.11
C LYS A 457 12.57 -5.61 -12.52
N LEU A 458 12.46 -4.57 -11.68
CA LEU A 458 13.60 -3.98 -10.99
C LEU A 458 14.32 -5.03 -10.12
N LYS A 459 13.56 -5.77 -9.32
CA LYS A 459 14.09 -6.88 -8.50
C LYS A 459 14.73 -7.96 -9.38
N SER A 460 14.10 -8.33 -10.48
CA SER A 460 14.62 -9.34 -11.41
C SER A 460 15.95 -8.92 -12.06
N VAL A 461 16.03 -7.70 -12.62
CA VAL A 461 17.24 -7.23 -13.34
C VAL A 461 18.41 -6.93 -12.41
N SER A 462 18.13 -6.69 -11.13
CA SER A 462 19.12 -6.44 -10.08
C SER A 462 19.38 -7.64 -9.18
N ARG A 463 18.80 -8.80 -9.47
CA ARG A 463 18.88 -10.02 -8.62
C ARG A 463 18.46 -9.78 -7.17
N GLY A 464 17.52 -8.86 -6.95
CA GLY A 464 17.02 -8.49 -5.65
C GLY A 464 17.81 -7.38 -4.93
N TYR A 465 18.92 -6.90 -5.48
CA TYR A 465 19.78 -5.89 -4.82
C TYR A 465 19.31 -4.45 -4.98
N ALA A 466 18.45 -4.14 -5.95
CA ALA A 466 17.96 -2.78 -6.10
C ALA A 466 16.75 -2.52 -5.21
N SER A 467 16.75 -1.39 -4.54
CA SER A 467 15.62 -0.86 -3.80
C SER A 467 15.09 0.41 -4.46
N LEU A 468 13.79 0.66 -4.33
CA LEU A 468 13.07 1.76 -4.95
C LEU A 468 12.33 2.56 -3.89
N ASP A 469 12.50 3.87 -3.98
CA ASP A 469 11.62 4.86 -3.36
C ASP A 469 11.11 5.82 -4.43
N TYR A 470 9.87 6.31 -4.29
CA TYR A 470 9.34 7.25 -5.26
C TYR A 470 8.35 8.24 -4.63
N HIS A 471 8.26 9.42 -5.24
CA HIS A 471 7.25 10.42 -4.87
C HIS A 471 6.68 11.10 -6.12
N PHE A 472 5.44 11.56 -6.00
CA PHE A 472 4.78 12.31 -7.07
C PHE A 472 5.42 13.68 -7.26
N VAL A 473 5.58 14.11 -8.52
CA VAL A 473 6.17 15.41 -8.87
C VAL A 473 5.14 16.34 -9.50
N ARG A 474 4.54 15.92 -10.62
CA ARG A 474 3.63 16.74 -11.43
C ARG A 474 2.80 15.92 -12.40
N PHE A 475 1.89 16.55 -13.08
CA PHE A 475 1.22 16.00 -14.25
C PHE A 475 1.86 16.56 -15.53
N ASP A 476 2.16 15.69 -16.51
CA ASP A 476 2.72 16.04 -17.80
C ASP A 476 1.79 15.65 -18.95
N ALA A 477 1.60 16.59 -19.88
CA ALA A 477 0.80 16.38 -21.08
C ALA A 477 1.46 15.41 -22.07
N GLY A 478 0.63 14.59 -22.73
CA GLY A 478 1.12 13.67 -23.74
C GLY A 478 0.04 13.20 -24.72
N PRO A 479 0.45 12.54 -25.80
CA PRO A 479 -0.47 12.01 -26.79
C PRO A 479 -1.12 10.68 -26.32
N PHE A 480 -2.03 10.77 -25.36
CA PHE A 480 -2.73 9.62 -24.82
C PHE A 480 -3.97 9.28 -25.62
N VAL A 481 -4.28 7.98 -25.69
CA VAL A 481 -5.48 7.46 -26.33
C VAL A 481 -6.11 6.39 -25.45
N ARG A 482 -7.45 6.31 -25.51
CA ARG A 482 -8.18 5.21 -24.89
C ARG A 482 -8.21 4.01 -25.84
N VAL A 483 -7.76 2.87 -25.36
CA VAL A 483 -7.87 1.57 -26.01
C VAL A 483 -9.06 0.85 -25.40
N ASP A 484 -10.06 0.57 -26.20
CA ASP A 484 -11.26 -0.17 -25.83
C ASP A 484 -11.12 -1.64 -26.27
N VAL A 485 -11.56 -2.57 -25.44
CA VAL A 485 -11.64 -4.00 -25.76
C VAL A 485 -13.06 -4.34 -26.14
N LEU A 486 -13.21 -5.00 -27.30
CA LEU A 486 -14.50 -5.49 -27.79
C LEU A 486 -14.47 -7.01 -27.86
N ILE A 487 -15.50 -7.65 -27.32
CA ILE A 487 -15.71 -9.08 -27.38
C ILE A 487 -16.99 -9.35 -28.19
N ASN A 488 -16.84 -9.99 -29.34
CA ASN A 488 -17.89 -10.17 -30.34
C ASN A 488 -18.55 -8.88 -30.87
N GLY A 489 -17.90 -7.74 -30.70
CA GLY A 489 -18.37 -6.42 -31.08
C GLY A 489 -18.93 -5.60 -29.92
N ASP A 490 -19.19 -6.22 -28.78
CA ASP A 490 -19.62 -5.54 -27.57
C ASP A 490 -18.41 -5.01 -26.81
N LYS A 491 -18.46 -3.74 -26.39
CA LYS A 491 -17.40 -3.11 -25.63
C LYS A 491 -17.44 -3.59 -24.17
N VAL A 492 -16.27 -3.95 -23.63
CA VAL A 492 -16.10 -4.30 -22.23
C VAL A 492 -15.42 -3.12 -21.54
N ASP A 493 -16.21 -2.31 -20.86
CA ASP A 493 -15.78 -1.05 -20.19
C ASP A 493 -14.68 -1.27 -19.15
N ALA A 494 -14.77 -2.35 -18.39
CA ALA A 494 -13.80 -2.75 -17.37
C ALA A 494 -12.40 -3.08 -17.91
N LEU A 495 -12.25 -3.31 -19.21
CA LEU A 495 -10.98 -3.59 -19.88
C LEU A 495 -10.44 -2.40 -20.68
N SER A 496 -11.08 -1.23 -20.59
CA SER A 496 -10.61 -0.01 -21.24
C SER A 496 -9.35 0.54 -20.57
N LEU A 497 -8.36 0.97 -21.36
CA LEU A 497 -7.08 1.48 -20.88
C LEU A 497 -6.78 2.85 -21.49
N ILE A 498 -6.07 3.70 -20.75
CA ILE A 498 -5.41 4.88 -21.31
C ILE A 498 -3.94 4.54 -21.47
N VAL A 499 -3.44 4.71 -22.68
CA VAL A 499 -2.05 4.42 -23.04
C VAL A 499 -1.46 5.54 -23.89
N HIS A 500 -0.15 5.72 -23.82
CA HIS A 500 0.55 6.59 -24.76
C HIS A 500 0.38 6.06 -26.18
N ARG A 501 0.09 6.94 -27.15
CA ARG A 501 -0.24 6.56 -28.54
C ARG A 501 0.80 5.66 -29.19
N SER A 502 2.09 5.86 -28.92
CA SER A 502 3.17 5.01 -29.46
C SER A 502 3.11 3.54 -28.98
N HIS A 503 2.48 3.29 -27.85
CA HIS A 503 2.35 1.94 -27.26
C HIS A 503 0.99 1.31 -27.52
N ALA A 504 0.03 2.02 -28.09
CA ALA A 504 -1.35 1.56 -28.26
C ALA A 504 -1.44 0.25 -29.07
N ASP A 505 -0.75 0.16 -30.20
CA ASP A 505 -0.77 -1.02 -31.07
C ASP A 505 -0.13 -2.26 -30.40
N ARG A 506 0.97 -2.06 -29.67
CA ARG A 506 1.64 -3.13 -28.93
C ARG A 506 0.76 -3.62 -27.79
N ARG A 507 0.30 -2.73 -26.93
CA ARG A 507 -0.57 -3.05 -25.79
C ARG A 507 -1.89 -3.69 -26.22
N GLY A 508 -2.49 -3.19 -27.30
CA GLY A 508 -3.72 -3.78 -27.84
C GLY A 508 -3.53 -5.21 -28.34
N ARG A 509 -2.40 -5.54 -28.99
CA ARG A 509 -2.08 -6.92 -29.42
C ARG A 509 -1.83 -7.83 -28.23
N GLU A 510 -0.99 -7.43 -27.31
CA GLU A 510 -0.66 -8.19 -26.11
C GLU A 510 -1.93 -8.55 -25.32
N LEU A 511 -2.80 -7.56 -25.12
CA LEU A 511 -4.08 -7.76 -24.43
C LEU A 511 -5.00 -8.74 -25.17
N CYS A 512 -5.17 -8.57 -26.49
CA CYS A 512 -5.97 -9.49 -27.30
C CYS A 512 -5.44 -10.93 -27.26
N GLU A 513 -4.13 -11.14 -27.31
CA GLU A 513 -3.51 -12.47 -27.25
C GLU A 513 -3.71 -13.12 -25.88
N LYS A 514 -3.48 -12.40 -24.80
CA LYS A 514 -3.72 -12.92 -23.44
C LYS A 514 -5.20 -13.26 -23.21
N MET A 515 -6.09 -12.37 -23.59
CA MET A 515 -7.53 -12.63 -23.48
C MET A 515 -7.94 -13.89 -24.28
N LYS A 516 -7.30 -14.16 -25.43
CA LYS A 516 -7.56 -15.39 -26.20
C LYS A 516 -7.16 -16.66 -25.46
N ASP A 517 -6.11 -16.59 -24.66
CA ASP A 517 -5.62 -17.73 -23.89
C ASP A 517 -6.48 -18.00 -22.64
N LEU A 518 -7.05 -16.94 -22.07
CA LEU A 518 -7.86 -16.98 -20.86
C LEU A 518 -9.35 -17.28 -21.13
N ILE A 519 -9.92 -16.73 -22.22
CA ILE A 519 -11.32 -16.97 -22.55
C ILE A 519 -11.52 -18.43 -23.04
N PRO A 520 -12.33 -19.23 -22.36
CA PRO A 520 -12.55 -20.62 -22.73
C PRO A 520 -13.24 -20.73 -24.10
N ARG A 521 -12.91 -21.82 -24.84
CA ARG A 521 -13.57 -22.11 -26.11
C ARG A 521 -15.06 -22.35 -25.88
N GLN A 522 -15.89 -21.62 -26.61
CA GLN A 522 -17.33 -21.74 -26.57
C GLN A 522 -17.87 -22.44 -27.82
N MET A 523 -19.19 -22.59 -27.91
CA MET A 523 -19.85 -23.25 -29.05
C MET A 523 -19.79 -22.42 -30.35
N PHE A 524 -19.33 -21.16 -30.27
CA PHE A 524 -19.17 -20.24 -31.40
C PHE A 524 -17.79 -19.57 -31.32
N ASP A 525 -17.37 -18.97 -32.44
CA ASP A 525 -16.08 -18.23 -32.46
C ASP A 525 -16.26 -16.90 -31.73
N VAL A 526 -15.36 -16.63 -30.78
CA VAL A 526 -15.32 -15.38 -30.01
C VAL A 526 -14.25 -14.47 -30.63
N ALA A 527 -14.68 -13.35 -31.19
CA ALA A 527 -13.78 -12.32 -31.71
C ALA A 527 -13.39 -11.36 -30.59
N ILE A 528 -12.10 -11.17 -30.35
CA ILE A 528 -11.53 -10.23 -29.40
C ILE A 528 -10.82 -9.16 -30.20
N GLN A 529 -11.13 -7.90 -29.95
CA GLN A 529 -10.59 -6.77 -30.70
C GLN A 529 -10.17 -5.66 -29.72
N ALA A 530 -9.08 -4.99 -30.04
CA ALA A 530 -8.69 -3.74 -29.39
C ALA A 530 -8.91 -2.61 -30.40
N ALA A 531 -9.48 -1.50 -29.93
CA ALA A 531 -9.82 -0.36 -30.79
C ALA A 531 -9.44 0.97 -30.12
N VAL A 532 -9.03 1.93 -30.96
CA VAL A 532 -8.87 3.35 -30.56
C VAL A 532 -9.94 4.14 -31.30
N GLY A 533 -10.94 4.63 -30.56
CA GLY A 533 -12.13 5.22 -31.15
C GLY A 533 -12.87 4.20 -32.04
N SER A 534 -13.00 4.49 -33.32
CA SER A 534 -13.62 3.59 -34.30
C SER A 534 -12.62 2.65 -35.01
N GLN A 535 -11.32 2.86 -34.83
CA GLN A 535 -10.27 2.11 -35.52
C GLN A 535 -9.88 0.86 -34.72
N ILE A 536 -10.01 -0.32 -35.32
CA ILE A 536 -9.51 -1.58 -34.75
C ILE A 536 -8.01 -1.65 -34.99
N ILE A 537 -7.22 -1.71 -33.90
CA ILE A 537 -5.77 -1.78 -33.90
C ILE A 537 -5.23 -3.22 -33.74
N ALA A 538 -6.02 -4.10 -33.11
CA ALA A 538 -5.65 -5.50 -32.95
C ALA A 538 -6.90 -6.39 -32.98
N ARG A 539 -6.73 -7.62 -33.44
CA ARG A 539 -7.81 -8.61 -33.48
C ARG A 539 -7.28 -10.02 -33.32
N THR A 540 -7.93 -10.79 -32.48
CA THR A 540 -7.71 -12.24 -32.36
C THR A 540 -9.05 -12.98 -32.28
N THR A 541 -9.03 -14.31 -32.34
CA THR A 541 -10.26 -15.10 -32.29
C THR A 541 -10.05 -16.40 -31.53
N VAL A 542 -10.87 -16.62 -30.50
CA VAL A 542 -10.98 -17.93 -29.84
C VAL A 542 -11.88 -18.82 -30.70
N LYS A 543 -11.30 -19.87 -31.26
CA LYS A 543 -12.06 -20.77 -32.14
C LYS A 543 -13.07 -21.59 -31.36
N ALA A 544 -14.28 -21.74 -31.90
CA ALA A 544 -15.34 -22.56 -31.33
C ALA A 544 -14.90 -24.01 -31.07
N MET A 545 -15.49 -24.63 -30.04
CA MET A 545 -15.41 -26.08 -29.90
C MET A 545 -15.99 -26.76 -31.15
N ARG A 546 -15.20 -27.65 -31.75
CA ARG A 546 -15.65 -28.42 -32.93
C ARG A 546 -16.11 -29.79 -32.49
N LYS A 547 -17.41 -30.05 -32.61
CA LYS A 547 -17.90 -31.42 -32.61
C LYS A 547 -17.55 -32.03 -33.95
N ASN A 548 -16.89 -33.19 -33.97
CA ASN A 548 -16.58 -33.89 -35.23
C ASN A 548 -17.86 -34.50 -35.80
N VAL A 549 -18.63 -33.67 -36.53
CA VAL A 549 -19.89 -34.10 -37.15
C VAL A 549 -19.69 -35.08 -38.31
N LEU A 550 -18.42 -35.24 -38.77
CA LEU A 550 -18.06 -36.14 -39.86
C LEU A 550 -17.60 -37.53 -39.36
N ALA A 551 -17.40 -37.71 -38.06
CA ALA A 551 -16.93 -38.97 -37.46
C ALA A 551 -17.85 -40.17 -37.75
N LYS A 552 -19.14 -39.92 -38.01
CA LYS A 552 -20.14 -40.95 -38.35
C LYS A 552 -20.44 -41.05 -39.86
N CYS A 553 -19.68 -40.33 -40.72
CA CYS A 553 -19.86 -40.36 -42.15
C CYS A 553 -18.87 -41.40 -42.76
N TYR A 554 -19.34 -42.64 -42.90
CA TYR A 554 -18.63 -43.69 -43.65
C TYR A 554 -18.90 -43.50 -45.14
N GLY A 555 -17.84 -43.47 -45.98
CA GLY A 555 -17.90 -43.41 -47.44
C GLY A 555 -17.77 -42.00 -48.04
N GLY A 556 -17.55 -41.94 -49.35
CA GLY A 556 -17.18 -40.74 -50.12
C GLY A 556 -18.30 -39.74 -50.43
N ASP A 557 -19.42 -39.70 -49.68
CA ASP A 557 -20.50 -38.75 -49.92
C ASP A 557 -20.10 -37.31 -49.53
N VAL A 558 -19.49 -36.62 -50.50
CA VAL A 558 -19.04 -35.23 -50.39
C VAL A 558 -20.19 -34.27 -50.15
N SER A 559 -21.34 -34.53 -50.75
CA SER A 559 -22.54 -33.65 -50.63
C SER A 559 -23.11 -33.66 -49.23
N ARG A 560 -23.17 -34.83 -48.58
CA ARG A 560 -23.62 -34.98 -47.20
C ARG A 560 -22.65 -34.33 -46.20
N LYS A 561 -21.34 -34.49 -46.44
CA LYS A 561 -20.29 -33.85 -45.64
C LYS A 561 -20.43 -32.32 -45.71
N LYS A 562 -20.60 -31.76 -46.91
CA LYS A 562 -20.74 -30.33 -47.14
C LYS A 562 -22.02 -29.79 -46.46
N LYS A 563 -23.15 -30.46 -46.57
CA LYS A 563 -24.39 -30.08 -45.93
C LYS A 563 -24.38 -30.13 -44.41
N LEU A 564 -23.64 -31.10 -43.80
CA LEU A 564 -23.44 -31.18 -42.36
C LEU A 564 -22.56 -30.03 -41.84
N LEU A 565 -21.49 -29.68 -42.58
CA LEU A 565 -20.63 -28.54 -42.25
C LEU A 565 -21.37 -27.20 -42.36
N GLU A 566 -22.25 -27.04 -43.38
CA GLU A 566 -23.09 -25.85 -43.54
C GLU A 566 -24.10 -25.71 -42.39
N LYS A 567 -24.78 -26.79 -42.01
CA LYS A 567 -25.69 -26.80 -40.84
C LYS A 567 -24.94 -26.48 -39.54
N GLN A 568 -23.72 -26.98 -39.37
CA GLN A 568 -22.87 -26.65 -38.20
C GLN A 568 -22.50 -25.16 -38.19
N LYS A 569 -22.18 -24.60 -39.37
CA LYS A 569 -21.86 -23.17 -39.53
C LYS A 569 -23.07 -22.28 -39.23
N GLU A 570 -24.27 -22.63 -39.73
CA GLU A 570 -25.50 -21.91 -39.40
C GLU A 570 -25.89 -22.02 -37.94
N GLY A 571 -25.77 -23.22 -37.33
CA GLY A 571 -26.00 -23.42 -35.89
C GLY A 571 -25.11 -22.54 -35.03
N LYS A 572 -23.80 -22.45 -35.36
CA LYS A 572 -22.85 -21.56 -34.68
C LYS A 572 -23.21 -20.08 -34.84
N LYS A 573 -23.70 -19.68 -36.04
CA LYS A 573 -24.12 -18.31 -36.30
C LYS A 573 -25.35 -17.92 -35.47
N ARG A 574 -26.32 -18.83 -35.30
CA ARG A 574 -27.49 -18.63 -34.42
C ARG A 574 -27.09 -18.57 -32.94
N MET A 575 -26.19 -19.46 -32.46
CA MET A 575 -25.69 -19.45 -31.09
C MET A 575 -24.93 -18.17 -30.76
N LYS A 576 -24.18 -17.60 -31.70
CA LYS A 576 -23.50 -16.32 -31.53
C LYS A 576 -24.48 -15.15 -31.32
N GLN A 577 -25.69 -15.22 -31.90
CA GLN A 577 -26.71 -14.16 -31.75
C GLN A 577 -27.46 -14.23 -30.42
N VAL A 578 -27.42 -15.35 -29.71
CA VAL A 578 -28.22 -15.62 -28.50
C VAL A 578 -27.32 -15.82 -27.28
N GLY A 579 -26.06 -16.29 -27.46
CA GLY A 579 -25.16 -16.62 -26.37
C GLY A 579 -24.35 -15.40 -25.94
N ARG A 580 -24.34 -15.10 -24.63
CA ARG A 580 -23.38 -14.20 -24.02
C ARG A 580 -22.04 -14.92 -23.85
N VAL A 581 -20.94 -14.18 -24.00
CA VAL A 581 -19.59 -14.71 -23.76
C VAL A 581 -19.31 -14.63 -22.26
N GLU A 582 -19.04 -15.76 -21.64
CA GLU A 582 -18.51 -15.79 -20.28
C GLU A 582 -17.07 -15.34 -20.30
N ILE A 583 -16.77 -14.27 -19.57
CA ILE A 583 -15.42 -13.72 -19.39
C ILE A 583 -14.97 -14.15 -18.00
N PRO A 584 -13.94 -15.01 -17.88
CA PRO A 584 -13.44 -15.43 -16.58
C PRO A 584 -12.76 -14.26 -15.84
N GLN A 585 -12.70 -14.35 -14.54
CA GLN A 585 -12.12 -13.30 -13.66
C GLN A 585 -10.65 -13.00 -14.04
N GLU A 586 -9.88 -14.02 -14.36
CA GLU A 586 -8.48 -13.90 -14.76
C GLU A 586 -8.29 -13.02 -16.00
N ALA A 587 -9.31 -12.92 -16.85
CA ALA A 587 -9.26 -12.06 -18.03
C ALA A 587 -9.23 -10.56 -17.68
N PHE A 588 -9.86 -10.15 -16.56
CA PHE A 588 -9.81 -8.76 -16.09
C PHE A 588 -8.44 -8.43 -15.49
N LEU A 589 -7.77 -9.42 -14.90
CA LEU A 589 -6.40 -9.30 -14.38
C LEU A 589 -5.33 -9.46 -15.48
N ALA A 590 -5.70 -9.92 -16.68
CA ALA A 590 -4.77 -10.12 -17.80
C ALA A 590 -4.02 -8.84 -18.19
N VAL A 591 -4.62 -7.69 -17.94
CA VAL A 591 -4.02 -6.36 -18.16
C VAL A 591 -2.78 -6.16 -17.28
N LEU A 592 -2.78 -6.72 -16.06
CA LEU A 592 -1.66 -6.64 -15.12
C LEU A 592 -0.44 -7.44 -15.55
N GLN A 593 -0.65 -8.45 -16.37
CA GLN A 593 0.38 -9.42 -16.73
C GLN A 593 0.97 -9.22 -18.13
N MET A 594 0.71 -8.09 -18.80
CA MET A 594 1.06 -7.89 -20.22
C MET A 594 2.56 -7.93 -20.54
N ASP A 595 3.42 -7.75 -19.54
CA ASP A 595 4.87 -7.68 -19.71
C ASP A 595 5.64 -8.93 -19.25
N ASN A 596 4.96 -10.06 -18.93
CA ASN A 596 5.58 -11.30 -18.46
C ASN A 596 5.88 -12.28 -19.62
N LYS A 597 6.68 -11.86 -20.61
CA LYS A 597 7.32 -12.77 -21.57
C LYS A 597 8.77 -12.42 -21.76
#